data_dc521869dd8874af5a479df7218852c1
#
_entry.id   dc521869dd8874af5a479df7218852c1
#
_cell.length_a   1.000
_cell.length_b   1.000
_cell.length_c   1.000
_cell.angle_alpha   90.00
_cell.angle_beta   90.00
_cell.angle_gamma   90.00
#
_symmetry.space_group_name_H-M   'P 1'
#
loop_
_entity.id
_entity.type
_entity.pdbx_description
1 polymer ?
#
loop_
_entity_poly.entity_id
_entity_poly.type
_entity_poly.pdbx_seq_one_letter_code
_entity_poly.pdbx_strand_id
1 'polypeptide(L)'
;FNVVTGAQEVAPKGPPSYTKVFAEALIAEAKEDPKIIAITAAMPSGTGLDKFGAAFPDRTFDVGIAEQHAVTFAAGLAAEGYKPFATIYSTFLQRAYDQVVHDVAIQGLPVRFALDRAGLVGADGATHAGAFDVAYLSCLPGFVVMAAADEAELMHMVATAAQIDDRPSAFRYPRGEGTGVELPKRGTPLEIGKGRIVREGSAVAILS
;
A
#
# COMPACT_ATOMS: atom_id res chain seq x y z
N PHE A 1 20.39 21.07 -12.93
CA PHE A 1 21.41 21.96 -12.36
C PHE A 1 22.13 22.73 -13.48
N ASN A 2 22.61 23.90 -13.18
CA ASN A 2 23.37 24.72 -14.13
C ASN A 2 24.77 24.13 -14.28
N VAL A 3 25.12 23.68 -15.48
CA VAL A 3 26.40 23.01 -15.76
C VAL A 3 27.63 23.90 -15.61
N VAL A 4 27.45 25.23 -15.62
CA VAL A 4 28.53 26.20 -15.49
C VAL A 4 28.78 26.58 -14.04
N THR A 5 27.71 26.80 -13.26
CA THR A 5 27.80 27.31 -11.89
C THR A 5 27.65 26.20 -10.84
N GLY A 6 27.20 25.00 -11.21
CA GLY A 6 26.84 23.90 -10.28
C GLY A 6 25.57 24.18 -9.47
N ALA A 7 24.94 25.34 -9.65
CA ALA A 7 23.75 25.70 -8.92
C ALA A 7 22.58 24.74 -9.26
N GLN A 8 21.90 24.22 -8.22
CA GLN A 8 20.67 23.46 -8.38
C GLN A 8 19.47 24.40 -8.23
N GLU A 9 18.61 24.41 -9.25
CA GLU A 9 17.28 24.97 -9.08
C GLU A 9 16.44 23.96 -8.31
N VAL A 10 16.05 24.32 -7.09
CA VAL A 10 15.09 23.53 -6.32
C VAL A 10 13.71 23.83 -6.90
N ALA A 11 13.10 22.85 -7.54
CA ALA A 11 11.72 22.97 -7.98
C ALA A 11 10.80 23.28 -6.78
N PRO A 12 9.72 24.06 -6.97
CA PRO A 12 8.71 24.25 -5.93
C PRO A 12 8.28 22.88 -5.37
N LYS A 13 8.09 22.79 -4.06
CA LYS A 13 7.59 21.56 -3.46
C LYS A 13 6.20 21.26 -4.03
N GLY A 14 6.10 20.18 -4.80
CA GLY A 14 4.82 19.61 -5.25
C GLY A 14 4.04 18.96 -4.10
N PRO A 15 2.87 18.37 -4.42
CA PRO A 15 2.14 17.53 -3.49
C PRO A 15 3.03 16.40 -2.95
N PRO A 16 2.72 15.82 -1.79
CA PRO A 16 3.48 14.68 -1.28
C PRO A 16 3.33 13.47 -2.20
N SER A 17 4.39 12.63 -2.29
CA SER A 17 4.28 11.36 -3.00
C SER A 17 3.33 10.41 -2.28
N TYR A 18 2.70 9.49 -3.04
CA TYR A 18 1.83 8.44 -2.47
C TYR A 18 2.56 7.59 -1.43
N THR A 19 3.80 7.20 -1.68
CA THR A 19 4.65 6.48 -0.70
C THR A 19 4.79 7.26 0.62
N LYS A 20 4.97 8.58 0.54
CA LYS A 20 5.06 9.42 1.75
C LYS A 20 3.72 9.47 2.49
N VAL A 21 2.62 9.65 1.77
CA VAL A 21 1.26 9.68 2.36
C VAL A 21 0.93 8.35 3.02
N PHE A 22 1.24 7.23 2.36
CA PHE A 22 1.10 5.89 2.93
C PHE A 22 1.86 5.75 4.25
N ALA A 23 3.15 6.10 4.27
CA ALA A 23 3.98 5.97 5.47
C ALA A 23 3.44 6.81 6.63
N GLU A 24 3.03 8.05 6.39
CA GLU A 24 2.47 8.93 7.39
C GLU A 24 1.11 8.44 7.90
N ALA A 25 0.26 7.91 7.01
CA ALA A 25 -1.02 7.31 7.38
C ALA A 25 -0.82 6.04 8.24
N LEU A 26 0.09 5.15 7.85
CA LEU A 26 0.38 3.93 8.62
C LEU A 26 0.96 4.26 10.00
N ILE A 27 1.83 5.27 10.11
CA ILE A 27 2.34 5.75 11.40
C ILE A 27 1.20 6.29 12.26
N ALA A 28 0.23 7.01 11.68
CA ALA A 28 -0.91 7.52 12.42
C ALA A 28 -1.79 6.39 12.97
N GLU A 29 -2.06 5.34 12.19
CA GLU A 29 -2.79 4.16 12.65
C GLU A 29 -2.00 3.39 13.73
N ALA A 30 -0.68 3.21 13.55
CA ALA A 30 0.16 2.47 14.48
C ALA A 30 0.37 3.15 15.84
N LYS A 31 0.13 4.46 15.94
CA LYS A 31 0.10 5.17 17.22
C LYS A 31 -1.11 4.78 18.08
N GLU A 32 -2.22 4.47 17.43
CA GLU A 32 -3.47 4.08 18.09
C GLU A 32 -3.56 2.57 18.35
N ASP A 33 -2.94 1.78 17.47
CA ASP A 33 -2.99 0.31 17.55
C ASP A 33 -1.57 -0.29 17.62
N PRO A 34 -1.15 -0.79 18.80
CA PRO A 34 0.16 -1.39 18.98
C PRO A 34 0.34 -2.74 18.24
N LYS A 35 -0.74 -3.35 17.74
CA LYS A 35 -0.69 -4.59 16.98
C LYS A 35 -0.25 -4.40 15.53
N ILE A 36 -0.23 -3.17 15.03
CA ILE A 36 0.21 -2.88 13.66
C ILE A 36 1.73 -3.10 13.55
N ILE A 37 2.10 -3.96 12.61
CA ILE A 37 3.47 -4.33 12.28
C ILE A 37 3.70 -4.07 10.79
N ALA A 38 4.85 -3.54 10.43
CA ALA A 38 5.23 -3.27 9.05
C ALA A 38 6.35 -4.22 8.59
N ILE A 39 6.17 -4.81 7.40
CA ILE A 39 7.11 -5.76 6.81
C ILE A 39 7.45 -5.27 5.40
N THR A 40 8.74 -5.26 5.05
CA THR A 40 9.21 -4.98 3.70
C THR A 40 10.21 -6.05 3.24
N ALA A 41 10.44 -6.15 1.95
CA ALA A 41 11.42 -7.05 1.34
C ALA A 41 12.52 -6.22 0.65
N ALA A 42 13.54 -5.82 1.41
CA ALA A 42 14.70 -5.01 0.98
C ALA A 42 14.36 -3.63 0.38
N MET A 43 13.19 -3.07 0.69
CA MET A 43 12.73 -1.82 0.09
C MET A 43 12.27 -0.79 1.14
N PRO A 44 12.99 -0.57 2.26
CA PRO A 44 12.50 0.29 3.34
C PRO A 44 12.26 1.73 2.88
N SER A 45 13.19 2.36 2.19
CA SER A 45 13.04 3.73 1.68
C SER A 45 12.07 3.81 0.50
N GLY A 46 12.06 2.79 -0.36
CA GLY A 46 11.19 2.72 -1.53
C GLY A 46 9.72 2.57 -1.19
N THR A 47 9.40 1.97 -0.06
CA THR A 47 8.04 1.81 0.47
C THR A 47 7.68 2.82 1.57
N GLY A 48 8.63 3.68 1.98
CA GLY A 48 8.45 4.64 3.08
C GLY A 48 8.51 4.01 4.48
N LEU A 49 8.83 2.71 4.59
CA LEU A 49 8.95 2.03 5.87
C LEU A 49 10.22 2.39 6.65
N ASP A 50 11.19 3.09 6.05
CA ASP A 50 12.26 3.77 6.77
C ASP A 50 11.73 4.75 7.82
N LYS A 51 10.66 5.50 7.49
CA LYS A 51 9.99 6.44 8.41
C LYS A 51 9.21 5.69 9.49
N PHE A 52 8.52 4.63 9.11
CA PHE A 52 7.81 3.79 10.08
C PHE A 52 8.80 3.14 11.05
N GLY A 53 9.91 2.61 10.56
CA GLY A 53 10.97 2.00 11.37
C GLY A 53 11.66 3.01 12.31
N ALA A 54 11.82 4.26 11.89
CA ALA A 54 12.31 5.32 12.78
C ALA A 54 11.34 5.62 13.94
N ALA A 55 10.02 5.49 13.71
CA ALA A 55 9.01 5.69 14.75
C ALA A 55 8.77 4.44 15.62
N PHE A 56 8.86 3.25 15.01
CA PHE A 56 8.52 1.96 15.65
C PHE A 56 9.53 0.87 15.28
N PRO A 57 10.79 0.93 15.77
CA PRO A 57 11.84 0.00 15.39
C PRO A 57 11.50 -1.46 15.73
N ASP A 58 10.85 -1.72 16.84
CA ASP A 58 10.47 -3.07 17.28
C ASP A 58 9.26 -3.66 16.54
N ARG A 59 8.64 -2.88 15.64
CA ARG A 59 7.47 -3.28 14.85
C ARG A 59 7.73 -3.18 13.35
N THR A 60 9.00 -3.12 12.95
CA THR A 60 9.42 -3.02 11.56
C THR A 60 10.37 -4.16 11.23
N PHE A 61 10.07 -4.90 10.17
CA PHE A 61 10.86 -6.04 9.73
C PHE A 61 11.22 -5.89 8.25
N ASP A 62 12.50 -5.99 7.95
CA ASP A 62 13.01 -6.14 6.59
C ASP A 62 13.53 -7.58 6.44
N VAL A 63 12.88 -8.33 5.55
CA VAL A 63 13.21 -9.74 5.33
C VAL A 63 14.26 -9.97 4.24
N GLY A 64 14.85 -8.88 3.72
CA GLY A 64 15.71 -8.96 2.54
C GLY A 64 14.91 -9.20 1.27
N ILE A 65 15.58 -9.59 0.18
CA ILE A 65 14.92 -9.89 -1.12
C ILE A 65 14.25 -11.28 -1.03
N ALA A 66 13.19 -11.36 -0.22
CA ALA A 66 12.51 -12.62 0.09
C ALA A 66 10.98 -12.38 0.28
N GLU A 67 10.30 -12.00 -0.79
CA GLU A 67 8.87 -11.67 -0.76
C GLU A 67 8.02 -12.86 -0.30
N GLN A 68 8.38 -14.09 -0.64
CA GLN A 68 7.71 -15.30 -0.14
C GLN A 68 7.77 -15.36 1.39
N HIS A 69 8.97 -15.11 1.96
CA HIS A 69 9.13 -15.09 3.41
C HIS A 69 8.34 -13.95 4.04
N ALA A 70 8.30 -12.77 3.42
CA ALA A 70 7.50 -11.65 3.92
C ALA A 70 6.02 -12.02 4.08
N VAL A 71 5.45 -12.71 3.10
CA VAL A 71 4.04 -13.12 3.11
C VAL A 71 3.78 -14.22 4.15
N THR A 72 4.60 -15.27 4.20
CA THR A 72 4.45 -16.34 5.21
C THR A 72 4.64 -15.81 6.63
N PHE A 73 5.61 -14.91 6.84
CA PHE A 73 5.83 -14.27 8.13
C PHE A 73 4.64 -13.39 8.53
N ALA A 74 4.09 -12.60 7.58
CA ALA A 74 2.87 -11.83 7.82
C ALA A 74 1.68 -12.73 8.18
N ALA A 75 1.53 -13.87 7.51
CA ALA A 75 0.47 -14.84 7.83
C ALA A 75 0.59 -15.38 9.26
N GLY A 76 1.80 -15.73 9.70
CA GLY A 76 2.06 -16.17 11.07
C GLY A 76 1.73 -15.10 12.11
N LEU A 77 2.12 -13.85 11.86
CA LEU A 77 1.77 -12.72 12.72
C LEU A 77 0.25 -12.47 12.78
N ALA A 78 -0.45 -12.59 11.64
CA ALA A 78 -1.90 -12.43 11.59
C ALA A 78 -2.61 -13.55 12.36
N ALA A 79 -2.11 -14.79 12.31
CA ALA A 79 -2.63 -15.92 13.09
C ALA A 79 -2.51 -15.70 14.61
N GLU A 80 -1.47 -14.98 15.05
CA GLU A 80 -1.25 -14.59 16.45
C GLU A 80 -2.00 -13.29 16.85
N GLY A 81 -2.84 -12.76 15.96
CA GLY A 81 -3.69 -11.60 16.23
C GLY A 81 -2.99 -10.24 16.11
N TYR A 82 -1.82 -10.19 15.48
CA TYR A 82 -1.21 -8.95 15.02
C TYR A 82 -1.85 -8.45 13.72
N LYS A 83 -1.53 -7.20 13.37
CA LYS A 83 -2.02 -6.53 12.16
C LYS A 83 -0.85 -6.24 11.21
N PRO A 84 -0.35 -7.26 10.50
CA PRO A 84 0.80 -7.08 9.61
C PRO A 84 0.39 -6.33 8.34
N PHE A 85 1.17 -5.31 8.00
CA PHE A 85 1.18 -4.63 6.71
C PHE A 85 2.39 -5.11 5.92
N ALA A 86 2.17 -6.03 4.98
CA ALA A 86 3.19 -6.47 4.02
C ALA A 86 3.28 -5.44 2.90
N THR A 87 4.33 -4.60 2.97
CA THR A 87 4.52 -3.48 2.05
C THR A 87 5.54 -3.85 0.99
N ILE A 88 5.05 -4.18 -0.18
CA ILE A 88 5.83 -4.77 -1.28
C ILE A 88 5.42 -4.06 -2.58
N TYR A 89 6.35 -3.84 -3.51
CA TYR A 89 6.00 -3.34 -4.83
C TYR A 89 5.07 -4.32 -5.55
N SER A 90 4.07 -3.80 -6.24
CA SER A 90 3.09 -4.61 -6.96
C SER A 90 3.73 -5.69 -7.83
N THR A 91 4.73 -5.33 -8.64
CA THR A 91 5.44 -6.29 -9.50
C THR A 91 6.18 -7.37 -8.71
N PHE A 92 6.73 -7.05 -7.53
CA PHE A 92 7.52 -8.01 -6.74
C PHE A 92 6.66 -8.98 -5.94
N LEU A 93 5.43 -8.61 -5.61
CA LEU A 93 4.49 -9.52 -4.94
C LEU A 93 4.16 -10.76 -5.80
N GLN A 94 4.31 -10.68 -7.12
CA GLN A 94 4.14 -11.83 -8.02
C GLN A 94 5.01 -13.03 -7.62
N ARG A 95 6.22 -12.77 -7.09
CA ARG A 95 7.12 -13.82 -6.59
C ARG A 95 6.54 -14.60 -5.42
N ALA A 96 5.68 -13.98 -4.63
CA ALA A 96 5.08 -14.57 -3.44
C ALA A 96 3.61 -14.98 -3.63
N TYR A 97 3.14 -15.09 -4.86
CA TYR A 97 1.73 -15.37 -5.14
C TYR A 97 1.26 -16.69 -4.55
N ASP A 98 2.08 -17.73 -4.60
CA ASP A 98 1.77 -19.02 -3.96
C ASP A 98 1.51 -18.87 -2.45
N GLN A 99 2.33 -18.09 -1.74
CA GLN A 99 2.15 -17.81 -0.32
C GLN A 99 0.92 -16.93 -0.05
N VAL A 100 0.60 -15.98 -0.94
CA VAL A 100 -0.64 -15.23 -0.86
C VAL A 100 -1.86 -16.16 -0.92
N VAL A 101 -1.83 -17.16 -1.80
CA VAL A 101 -2.91 -18.15 -1.94
C VAL A 101 -2.97 -19.08 -0.73
N HIS A 102 -1.88 -19.80 -0.44
CA HIS A 102 -1.88 -20.91 0.53
C HIS A 102 -1.77 -20.43 1.98
N ASP A 103 -0.89 -19.47 2.25
CA ASP A 103 -0.63 -19.06 3.63
C ASP A 103 -1.62 -18.00 4.12
N VAL A 104 -2.25 -17.26 3.20
CA VAL A 104 -3.13 -16.14 3.55
C VAL A 104 -4.57 -16.37 3.11
N ALA A 105 -4.84 -16.47 1.80
CA ALA A 105 -6.21 -16.43 1.28
C ALA A 105 -7.02 -17.67 1.65
N ILE A 106 -6.47 -18.88 1.50
CA ILE A 106 -7.15 -20.14 1.85
C ILE A 106 -7.44 -20.20 3.35
N GLN A 107 -6.56 -19.65 4.18
CA GLN A 107 -6.73 -19.63 5.63
C GLN A 107 -7.59 -18.44 6.12
N GLY A 108 -7.92 -17.48 5.23
CA GLY A 108 -8.69 -16.29 5.58
C GLY A 108 -7.96 -15.35 6.55
N LEU A 109 -6.62 -15.38 6.59
CA LEU A 109 -5.85 -14.60 7.54
C LEU A 109 -5.83 -13.10 7.16
N PRO A 110 -6.04 -12.19 8.13
CA PRO A 110 -6.15 -10.77 7.88
C PRO A 110 -4.79 -10.09 7.67
N VAL A 111 -4.06 -10.49 6.64
CA VAL A 111 -2.86 -9.80 6.18
C VAL A 111 -3.25 -8.60 5.33
N ARG A 112 -2.58 -7.45 5.53
CA ARG A 112 -2.79 -6.22 4.79
C ARG A 112 -1.63 -6.04 3.81
N PHE A 113 -1.92 -6.11 2.52
CA PHE A 113 -0.93 -5.89 1.47
C PHE A 113 -0.97 -4.43 1.02
N ALA A 114 0.10 -3.69 1.28
CA ALA A 114 0.28 -2.33 0.77
C ALA A 114 1.14 -2.40 -0.51
N LEU A 115 0.53 -2.19 -1.67
CA LEU A 115 1.15 -2.39 -2.97
C LEU A 115 1.61 -1.06 -3.55
N ASP A 116 2.87 -0.73 -3.34
CA ASP A 116 3.50 0.44 -3.96
C ASP A 116 3.83 0.15 -5.44
N ARG A 117 4.00 1.16 -6.25
CA ARG A 117 4.30 1.05 -7.70
C ARG A 117 3.23 0.28 -8.47
N ALA A 118 1.97 0.47 -8.14
CA ALA A 118 0.88 -0.10 -8.93
C ALA A 118 0.72 0.67 -10.25
N GLY A 119 0.39 -0.06 -11.33
CA GLY A 119 0.24 0.50 -12.67
C GLY A 119 1.58 0.81 -13.35
N LEU A 120 1.58 1.81 -14.22
CA LEU A 120 2.77 2.27 -14.95
C LEU A 120 3.66 3.10 -14.04
N VAL A 121 4.97 2.88 -14.10
CA VAL A 121 5.95 3.42 -13.15
C VAL A 121 6.98 4.37 -13.77
N GLY A 122 6.80 4.73 -15.04
CA GLY A 122 7.68 5.69 -15.73
C GLY A 122 9.14 5.25 -15.76
N ALA A 123 9.99 6.03 -15.13
CA ALA A 123 11.45 5.84 -15.17
C ALA A 123 11.95 4.50 -14.58
N ASP A 124 11.18 3.82 -13.75
CA ASP A 124 11.55 2.52 -13.21
C ASP A 124 11.51 1.41 -14.28
N GLY A 125 10.81 1.64 -15.37
CA GLY A 125 10.79 0.78 -16.55
C GLY A 125 9.82 -0.40 -16.46
N ALA A 126 9.78 -1.19 -17.54
CA ALA A 126 8.79 -2.26 -17.73
C ALA A 126 8.83 -3.34 -16.65
N THR A 127 9.99 -3.63 -16.08
CA THR A 127 10.17 -4.65 -15.03
C THR A 127 9.53 -4.27 -13.70
N HIS A 128 9.20 -3.00 -13.51
CA HIS A 128 8.59 -2.48 -12.30
C HIS A 128 7.10 -2.16 -12.46
N ALA A 129 6.53 -2.34 -13.67
CA ALA A 129 5.12 -2.09 -13.91
C ALA A 129 4.23 -3.05 -13.11
N GLY A 130 3.36 -2.50 -12.26
CA GLY A 130 2.42 -3.23 -11.41
C GLY A 130 1.07 -3.44 -12.11
N ALA A 131 1.04 -4.26 -13.17
CA ALA A 131 -0.12 -4.38 -14.03
C ALA A 131 -1.05 -5.56 -13.69
N PHE A 132 -0.61 -6.52 -12.88
CA PHE A 132 -1.30 -7.80 -12.72
C PHE A 132 -1.94 -8.04 -11.35
N ASP A 133 -1.63 -7.21 -10.36
CA ASP A 133 -2.06 -7.37 -8.97
C ASP A 133 -3.58 -7.45 -8.81
N VAL A 134 -4.33 -6.58 -9.47
CA VAL A 134 -5.80 -6.62 -9.43
C VAL A 134 -6.32 -7.97 -9.92
N ALA A 135 -5.79 -8.45 -11.07
CA ALA A 135 -6.26 -9.69 -11.68
C ALA A 135 -6.03 -10.91 -10.77
N TYR A 136 -4.81 -11.08 -10.25
CA TYR A 136 -4.50 -12.26 -9.46
C TYR A 136 -4.99 -12.20 -8.00
N LEU A 137 -5.20 -11.01 -7.42
CA LEU A 137 -5.76 -10.88 -6.08
C LEU A 137 -7.28 -10.95 -6.08
N SER A 138 -7.94 -10.35 -7.09
CA SER A 138 -9.41 -10.33 -7.14
C SER A 138 -10.04 -11.70 -7.40
N CYS A 139 -9.29 -12.67 -7.91
CA CYS A 139 -9.80 -14.03 -8.09
C CYS A 139 -9.78 -14.87 -6.79
N LEU A 140 -9.15 -14.38 -5.73
CA LEU A 140 -9.04 -15.09 -4.45
C LEU A 140 -10.29 -14.83 -3.58
N PRO A 141 -10.96 -15.88 -3.07
CA PRO A 141 -12.15 -15.73 -2.27
C PRO A 141 -11.91 -14.91 -1.00
N GLY A 142 -12.85 -14.02 -0.69
CA GLY A 142 -12.80 -13.20 0.52
C GLY A 142 -11.80 -12.05 0.51
N PHE A 143 -10.99 -11.92 -0.54
CA PHE A 143 -9.99 -10.86 -0.63
C PHE A 143 -10.63 -9.49 -0.91
N VAL A 144 -10.26 -8.47 -0.14
CA VAL A 144 -10.67 -7.09 -0.39
C VAL A 144 -9.57 -6.38 -1.15
N VAL A 145 -9.85 -5.93 -2.37
CA VAL A 145 -8.87 -5.21 -3.22
C VAL A 145 -9.34 -3.77 -3.40
N MET A 146 -8.48 -2.81 -3.04
CA MET A 146 -8.76 -1.38 -3.08
C MET A 146 -7.75 -0.65 -3.95
N ALA A 147 -8.20 0.36 -4.70
CA ALA A 147 -7.34 1.23 -5.53
C ALA A 147 -7.70 2.69 -5.26
N ALA A 148 -6.72 3.47 -4.79
CA ALA A 148 -6.94 4.85 -4.41
C ALA A 148 -7.12 5.77 -5.62
N ALA A 149 -8.15 6.59 -5.63
CA ALA A 149 -8.37 7.62 -6.64
C ALA A 149 -7.43 8.82 -6.46
N ASP A 150 -7.08 9.13 -5.21
CA ASP A 150 -6.18 10.21 -4.83
C ASP A 150 -5.45 9.89 -3.51
N GLU A 151 -4.56 10.79 -3.09
CA GLU A 151 -3.76 10.61 -1.89
C GLU A 151 -4.58 10.70 -0.58
N ALA A 152 -5.70 11.41 -0.56
CA ALA A 152 -6.59 11.44 0.60
C ALA A 152 -7.34 10.12 0.74
N GLU A 153 -7.81 9.55 -0.36
CA GLU A 153 -8.46 8.23 -0.36
C GLU A 153 -7.49 7.13 0.05
N LEU A 154 -6.19 7.24 -0.31
CA LEU A 154 -5.17 6.32 0.19
C LEU A 154 -5.11 6.30 1.72
N MET A 155 -5.19 7.47 2.38
CA MET A 155 -5.25 7.51 3.85
C MET A 155 -6.48 6.79 4.40
N HIS A 156 -7.64 6.95 3.74
CA HIS A 156 -8.87 6.22 4.11
C HIS A 156 -8.73 4.72 3.91
N MET A 157 -8.04 4.27 2.86
CA MET A 157 -7.78 2.85 2.60
C MET A 157 -6.83 2.23 3.63
N VAL A 158 -5.80 2.96 4.08
CA VAL A 158 -4.92 2.52 5.18
C VAL A 158 -5.74 2.31 6.46
N ALA A 159 -6.59 3.28 6.82
CA ALA A 159 -7.47 3.17 7.98
C ALA A 159 -8.49 2.02 7.82
N THR A 160 -9.03 1.81 6.62
CA THR A 160 -9.92 0.68 6.30
C THR A 160 -9.21 -0.64 6.50
N ALA A 161 -8.02 -0.81 5.90
CA ALA A 161 -7.24 -2.03 6.03
C ALA A 161 -6.87 -2.34 7.49
N ALA A 162 -6.57 -1.31 8.30
CA ALA A 162 -6.29 -1.47 9.72
C ALA A 162 -7.48 -2.05 10.52
N GLN A 163 -8.71 -1.92 10.02
CA GLN A 163 -9.93 -2.42 10.66
C GLN A 163 -10.44 -3.77 10.10
N ILE A 164 -9.88 -4.26 9.00
CA ILE A 164 -10.26 -5.56 8.44
C ILE A 164 -9.53 -6.66 9.22
N ASP A 165 -10.21 -7.32 10.15
CA ASP A 165 -9.64 -8.34 11.03
C ASP A 165 -10.16 -9.76 10.74
N ASP A 166 -10.99 -9.94 9.72
CA ASP A 166 -11.67 -11.21 9.38
C ASP A 166 -11.27 -11.81 8.03
N ARG A 167 -10.46 -11.11 7.24
CA ARG A 167 -10.07 -11.52 5.89
C ARG A 167 -8.86 -10.76 5.37
N PRO A 168 -8.18 -11.24 4.31
CA PRO A 168 -7.07 -10.52 3.71
C PRO A 168 -7.55 -9.29 2.93
N SER A 169 -6.69 -8.28 2.88
CA SER A 169 -6.93 -7.06 2.11
C SER A 169 -5.68 -6.58 1.40
N ALA A 170 -5.88 -5.91 0.27
CA ALA A 170 -4.82 -5.21 -0.46
C ALA A 170 -5.31 -3.82 -0.86
N PHE A 171 -4.44 -2.85 -0.79
CA PHE A 171 -4.65 -1.55 -1.38
C PHE A 171 -3.42 -1.15 -2.20
N ARG A 172 -3.68 -0.55 -3.34
CA ARG A 172 -2.67 -0.25 -4.34
C ARG A 172 -2.62 1.24 -4.64
N TYR A 173 -1.40 1.74 -4.85
CA TYR A 173 -1.15 3.15 -5.16
C TYR A 173 0.03 3.31 -6.10
N PRO A 174 0.06 4.39 -6.92
CA PRO A 174 1.08 4.57 -7.94
C PRO A 174 2.39 5.10 -7.37
N ARG A 175 3.46 4.95 -8.17
CA ARG A 175 4.68 5.73 -8.00
C ARG A 175 4.43 7.15 -8.53
N GLY A 176 4.53 8.14 -7.68
CA GLY A 176 4.36 9.53 -8.09
C GLY A 176 3.93 10.46 -6.96
N GLU A 177 3.78 11.70 -7.31
CA GLU A 177 3.20 12.72 -6.43
C GLU A 177 1.68 12.65 -6.47
N GLY A 178 1.05 13.07 -5.39
CA GLY A 178 -0.40 13.21 -5.31
C GLY A 178 -0.93 14.31 -6.25
N THR A 179 -2.23 14.43 -6.29
CA THR A 179 -2.93 15.44 -7.13
C THR A 179 -3.05 16.80 -6.44
N GLY A 180 -2.70 16.89 -5.15
CA GLY A 180 -2.75 18.11 -4.36
C GLY A 180 -4.09 18.33 -3.64
N VAL A 181 -4.86 17.28 -3.41
CA VAL A 181 -6.09 17.37 -2.62
C VAL A 181 -5.76 17.63 -1.14
N GLU A 182 -6.69 18.23 -0.43
CA GLU A 182 -6.54 18.46 1.01
C GLU A 182 -6.50 17.12 1.75
N LEU A 183 -5.44 16.90 2.52
CA LEU A 183 -5.28 15.67 3.29
C LEU A 183 -5.97 15.79 4.65
N PRO A 184 -6.75 14.78 5.07
CA PRO A 184 -7.28 14.71 6.41
C PRO A 184 -6.14 14.50 7.43
N LYS A 185 -6.36 14.86 8.68
CA LYS A 185 -5.38 14.59 9.76
C LYS A 185 -5.17 13.09 9.98
N ARG A 186 -6.19 12.28 9.72
CA ARG A 186 -6.19 10.83 9.80
C ARG A 186 -7.22 10.27 8.82
N GLY A 187 -6.98 9.08 8.30
CA GLY A 187 -7.94 8.36 7.46
C GLY A 187 -9.22 8.00 8.23
N THR A 188 -10.34 7.94 7.49
CA THR A 188 -11.62 7.43 7.99
C THR A 188 -11.92 6.14 7.24
N PRO A 189 -12.24 5.03 7.91
CA PRO A 189 -12.54 3.78 7.25
C PRO A 189 -13.68 3.91 6.25
N LEU A 190 -13.51 3.28 5.10
CA LEU A 190 -14.49 3.23 4.01
C LEU A 190 -15.43 2.03 4.21
N GLU A 191 -16.67 2.17 3.78
CA GLU A 191 -17.63 1.07 3.75
C GLU A 191 -17.31 0.16 2.55
N ILE A 192 -16.92 -1.09 2.84
CA ILE A 192 -16.53 -2.05 1.81
C ILE A 192 -17.72 -2.38 0.90
N GLY A 193 -17.47 -2.38 -0.42
CA GLY A 193 -18.49 -2.67 -1.43
C GLY A 193 -19.42 -1.51 -1.76
N LYS A 194 -19.20 -0.33 -1.18
CA LYS A 194 -19.98 0.87 -1.46
C LYS A 194 -19.22 1.82 -2.39
N GLY A 195 -19.78 2.02 -3.57
CA GLY A 195 -19.29 3.01 -4.52
C GLY A 195 -19.78 4.42 -4.21
N ARG A 196 -19.15 5.42 -4.82
CA ARG A 196 -19.62 6.81 -4.81
C ARG A 196 -19.76 7.34 -6.25
N ILE A 197 -20.72 8.23 -6.48
CA ILE A 197 -20.83 8.94 -7.74
C ILE A 197 -19.82 10.07 -7.74
N VAL A 198 -18.79 9.97 -8.59
CA VAL A 198 -17.74 10.98 -8.71
C VAL A 198 -18.19 12.12 -9.63
N ARG A 199 -19.02 11.79 -10.64
CA ARG A 199 -19.55 12.76 -11.59
C ARG A 199 -20.93 12.32 -12.06
N GLU A 200 -21.91 13.20 -11.94
CA GLU A 200 -23.26 12.98 -12.48
C GLU A 200 -23.27 13.06 -14.00
N GLY A 201 -24.12 12.27 -14.63
CA GLY A 201 -24.34 12.24 -16.07
C GLY A 201 -25.56 11.41 -16.46
N SER A 202 -25.97 11.50 -17.70
CA SER A 202 -27.17 10.78 -18.23
C SER A 202 -26.89 9.94 -19.47
N ALA A 203 -25.73 10.09 -20.10
CA ALA A 203 -25.44 9.44 -21.39
C ALA A 203 -24.67 8.12 -21.20
N VAL A 204 -23.75 8.04 -20.24
CA VAL A 204 -22.87 6.88 -20.01
C VAL A 204 -22.62 6.71 -18.51
N ALA A 205 -22.63 5.47 -18.03
CA ALA A 205 -22.12 5.10 -16.71
C ALA A 205 -20.73 4.46 -16.87
N ILE A 206 -19.74 4.98 -16.14
CA ILE A 206 -18.39 4.44 -16.08
C ILE A 206 -18.15 3.94 -14.66
N LEU A 207 -17.83 2.66 -14.51
CA LEU A 207 -17.40 2.04 -13.27
C LEU A 207 -15.87 1.94 -13.31
N SER A 208 -15.18 2.45 -12.31
CA SER A 208 -13.71 2.41 -12.21
C SER A 208 -13.26 1.95 -10.83
#